data_86a74f1594f8c8189369f936996fc4b7
#
_entry.id   86a74f1594f8c8189369f936996fc4b7
#
_cell.length_a   1.000
_cell.length_b   1.000
_cell.length_c   1.000
_cell.angle_alpha   90.00
_cell.angle_beta   90.00
_cell.angle_gamma   90.00
#
_symmetry.space_group_name_H-M   'P 1'
#
loop_
_entity.id
_entity.type
_entity.pdbx_description
1 polymer ?
#
loop_
_entity_poly.entity_id
_entity_poly.type
_entity_poly.pdbx_seq_one_letter_code
_entity_poly.pdbx_strand_id
1 'polypeptide(L)'
;ILFSLHGYNEEVHDDIVGRKNGWKKINKAIDLCNKHDIRVRINCTVYQKNYSGLVAYADIIKKIKPFQVNFLTLNYWDDNKTFEPIDDYSKLTDNIKKCIDLIINDTKYINVRYTPYCFMKGYEKYVCNQYQHIYDVYDWNKEIYDYDIDVTKTYTHNQKIELGYAKARHDRLTDYKKSLECFKCKYFYICDGIEKQLDMDVYPEPGKKIRDVNYYRKDFYK
;
A
#
# COMPACT_ATOMS: atom_id res chain seq x y z
N ILE A 1 -15.17 -6.25 5.74
CA ILE A 1 -14.06 -7.07 6.31
C ILE A 1 -12.84 -6.91 5.41
N LEU A 2 -11.63 -6.89 5.99
CA LEU A 2 -10.36 -6.84 5.30
C LEU A 2 -9.68 -8.21 5.34
N PHE A 3 -9.27 -8.72 4.18
CA PHE A 3 -8.55 -9.97 4.04
C PHE A 3 -7.16 -9.74 3.45
N SER A 4 -6.17 -10.48 3.94
CA SER A 4 -4.82 -10.53 3.38
C SER A 4 -4.73 -11.67 2.37
N LEU A 5 -4.76 -11.36 1.08
CA LEU A 5 -4.68 -12.32 -0.02
C LEU A 5 -3.45 -11.97 -0.88
N HIS A 6 -2.37 -12.73 -0.76
CA HIS A 6 -1.05 -12.35 -1.31
C HIS A 6 -0.64 -13.16 -2.54
N GLY A 7 -1.33 -14.26 -2.84
CA GLY A 7 -1.02 -15.12 -3.99
C GLY A 7 -2.13 -15.14 -5.04
N TYR A 8 -1.77 -15.55 -6.25
CA TYR A 8 -2.71 -15.80 -7.34
C TYR A 8 -3.15 -17.26 -7.41
N ASN A 9 -2.61 -18.12 -6.55
CA ASN A 9 -3.01 -19.51 -6.32
C ASN A 9 -2.67 -19.95 -4.89
N GLU A 10 -3.03 -21.21 -4.56
CA GLU A 10 -2.82 -21.81 -3.24
C GLU A 10 -1.34 -21.89 -2.87
N GLU A 11 -0.51 -22.35 -3.80
CA GLU A 11 0.92 -22.56 -3.58
C GLU A 11 1.61 -21.24 -3.19
N VAL A 12 1.44 -20.19 -4.00
CA VAL A 12 2.06 -18.88 -3.77
C VAL A 12 1.50 -18.23 -2.51
N HIS A 13 0.19 -18.31 -2.29
CA HIS A 13 -0.40 -17.69 -1.10
C HIS A 13 0.07 -18.37 0.19
N ASP A 14 -0.01 -19.69 0.23
CA ASP A 14 0.32 -20.48 1.42
C ASP A 14 1.82 -20.41 1.76
N ASP A 15 2.70 -20.33 0.73
CA ASP A 15 4.14 -20.07 0.93
C ASP A 15 4.38 -18.71 1.56
N ILE A 16 3.72 -17.65 1.06
CA ILE A 16 3.87 -16.29 1.57
C ILE A 16 3.42 -16.17 3.02
N VAL A 17 2.27 -16.76 3.37
CA VAL A 17 1.72 -16.68 4.73
C VAL A 17 2.27 -17.74 5.68
N GLY A 18 3.11 -18.66 5.18
CA GLY A 18 3.67 -19.76 5.98
C GLY A 18 2.63 -20.74 6.53
N ARG A 19 1.48 -20.87 5.87
CA ARG A 19 0.36 -21.66 6.40
C ARG A 19 -0.38 -22.48 5.35
N LYS A 20 -0.30 -23.79 5.43
CA LYS A 20 -1.06 -24.70 4.56
C LYS A 20 -2.58 -24.50 4.68
N ASN A 21 -3.26 -24.58 3.53
CA ASN A 21 -4.69 -24.36 3.38
C ASN A 21 -5.16 -22.93 3.73
N GLY A 22 -4.26 -21.96 3.85
CA GLY A 22 -4.58 -20.53 4.02
C GLY A 22 -5.46 -20.02 2.90
N TRP A 23 -5.05 -20.31 1.67
CA TRP A 23 -5.81 -20.00 0.45
C TRP A 23 -7.26 -20.50 0.46
N LYS A 24 -7.46 -21.76 0.78
CA LYS A 24 -8.81 -22.36 0.82
C LYS A 24 -9.68 -21.71 1.89
N LYS A 25 -9.12 -21.45 3.06
CA LYS A 25 -9.85 -20.83 4.18
C LYS A 25 -10.25 -19.39 3.86
N ILE A 26 -9.35 -18.60 3.30
CA ILE A 26 -9.62 -17.20 2.97
C ILE A 26 -10.66 -17.09 1.84
N ASN A 27 -10.56 -17.90 0.78
CA ASN A 27 -11.56 -17.90 -0.29
C ASN A 27 -12.95 -18.31 0.24
N LYS A 28 -13.03 -19.35 1.08
CA LYS A 28 -14.30 -19.74 1.73
C LYS A 28 -14.90 -18.59 2.57
N ALA A 29 -14.05 -17.85 3.31
CA ALA A 29 -14.50 -16.71 4.11
C ALA A 29 -14.99 -15.55 3.22
N ILE A 30 -14.30 -15.28 2.11
CA ILE A 30 -14.71 -14.26 1.11
C ILE A 30 -16.04 -14.64 0.47
N ASP A 31 -16.20 -15.90 0.06
CA ASP A 31 -17.46 -16.41 -0.52
C ASP A 31 -18.62 -16.24 0.47
N LEU A 32 -18.38 -16.50 1.76
CA LEU A 32 -19.38 -16.30 2.80
C LEU A 32 -19.74 -14.82 2.96
N CYS A 33 -18.74 -13.92 2.94
CA CYS A 33 -18.99 -12.48 2.97
C CYS A 33 -19.84 -12.03 1.77
N ASN A 34 -19.51 -12.47 0.57
CA ASN A 34 -20.23 -12.13 -0.64
C ASN A 34 -21.68 -12.67 -0.59
N LYS A 35 -21.89 -13.88 -0.07
CA LYS A 35 -23.23 -14.46 0.12
C LYS A 35 -24.13 -13.65 1.06
N HIS A 36 -23.53 -12.91 2.00
CA HIS A 36 -24.24 -12.10 2.99
C HIS A 36 -24.12 -10.58 2.72
N ASP A 37 -23.74 -10.17 1.51
CA ASP A 37 -23.56 -8.76 1.11
C ASP A 37 -22.61 -7.96 2.01
N ILE A 38 -21.66 -8.65 2.64
CA ILE A 38 -20.63 -8.01 3.47
C ILE A 38 -19.51 -7.50 2.57
N ARG A 39 -19.23 -6.20 2.65
CA ARG A 39 -18.16 -5.56 1.86
C ARG A 39 -16.80 -6.16 2.18
N VAL A 40 -16.14 -6.67 1.14
CA VAL A 40 -14.80 -7.27 1.19
C VAL A 40 -13.77 -6.23 0.74
N ARG A 41 -12.69 -6.09 1.51
CA ARG A 41 -11.46 -5.39 1.12
C ARG A 41 -10.32 -6.38 1.09
N ILE A 42 -9.41 -6.22 0.14
CA ILE A 42 -8.27 -7.12 -0.05
C ILE A 42 -6.98 -6.33 0.11
N ASN A 43 -6.07 -6.85 0.94
CA ASN A 43 -4.67 -6.43 0.99
C ASN A 43 -3.81 -7.48 0.25
N CYS A 44 -2.99 -7.00 -0.69
CA CYS A 44 -1.96 -7.79 -1.33
C CYS A 44 -0.60 -7.13 -1.05
N THR A 45 0.21 -7.74 -0.20
CA THR A 45 1.62 -7.34 -0.08
C THR A 45 2.35 -7.85 -1.32
N VAL A 46 2.97 -6.91 -2.05
CA VAL A 46 3.64 -7.17 -3.33
C VAL A 46 5.15 -7.11 -3.13
N TYR A 47 5.85 -8.18 -3.50
CA TYR A 47 7.30 -8.28 -3.38
C TYR A 47 7.86 -9.36 -4.33
N GLN A 48 9.13 -9.76 -4.17
CA GLN A 48 9.85 -10.64 -5.08
C GLN A 48 9.08 -11.93 -5.43
N LYS A 49 8.42 -12.56 -4.48
CA LYS A 49 7.76 -13.87 -4.71
C LYS A 49 6.47 -13.80 -5.53
N ASN A 50 5.78 -12.66 -5.59
CA ASN A 50 4.45 -12.61 -6.19
C ASN A 50 4.24 -11.53 -7.26
N TYR A 51 5.14 -10.54 -7.40
CA TYR A 51 4.89 -9.42 -8.32
C TYR A 51 4.75 -9.87 -9.78
N SER A 52 5.46 -10.91 -10.19
CA SER A 52 5.36 -11.45 -11.56
C SER A 52 4.01 -12.10 -11.86
N GLY A 53 3.30 -12.54 -10.83
CA GLY A 53 1.98 -13.19 -10.95
C GLY A 53 0.79 -12.25 -10.83
N LEU A 54 0.98 -10.92 -10.77
CA LEU A 54 -0.12 -9.97 -10.57
C LEU A 54 -1.14 -9.94 -11.71
N VAL A 55 -0.75 -10.30 -12.91
CA VAL A 55 -1.70 -10.44 -14.05
C VAL A 55 -2.67 -11.61 -13.77
N ALA A 56 -2.17 -12.75 -13.30
CA ALA A 56 -3.01 -13.88 -12.89
C ALA A 56 -3.82 -13.56 -11.62
N TYR A 57 -3.27 -12.74 -10.73
CA TYR A 57 -3.98 -12.24 -9.55
C TYR A 57 -5.20 -11.41 -9.92
N ALA A 58 -5.16 -10.66 -11.03
CA ALA A 58 -6.30 -9.90 -11.51
C ALA A 58 -7.53 -10.78 -11.77
N ASP A 59 -7.35 -12.02 -12.25
CA ASP A 59 -8.47 -12.93 -12.48
C ASP A 59 -9.16 -13.35 -11.17
N ILE A 60 -8.41 -13.44 -10.09
CA ILE A 60 -8.97 -13.69 -8.75
C ILE A 60 -9.80 -12.48 -8.28
N ILE A 61 -9.26 -11.27 -8.43
CA ILE A 61 -9.97 -10.03 -8.07
C ILE A 61 -11.28 -9.86 -8.86
N LYS A 62 -11.26 -10.18 -10.17
CA LYS A 62 -12.48 -10.16 -11.01
C LYS A 62 -13.55 -11.13 -10.51
N LYS A 63 -13.17 -12.27 -9.97
CA LYS A 63 -14.13 -13.24 -9.38
C LYS A 63 -14.66 -12.75 -8.03
N ILE A 64 -13.81 -12.23 -7.17
CA ILE A 64 -14.16 -11.75 -5.83
C ILE A 64 -15.02 -10.47 -5.90
N LYS A 65 -14.72 -9.56 -6.84
CA LYS A 65 -15.29 -8.21 -6.96
C LYS A 65 -15.26 -7.45 -5.63
N PRO A 66 -14.10 -7.28 -5.02
CA PRO A 66 -14.02 -6.64 -3.72
C PRO A 66 -14.36 -5.15 -3.81
N PHE A 67 -14.86 -4.60 -2.72
CA PHE A 67 -15.09 -3.16 -2.61
C PHE A 67 -13.79 -2.34 -2.76
N GLN A 68 -12.67 -2.89 -2.30
CA GLN A 68 -11.37 -2.21 -2.34
C GLN A 68 -10.24 -3.23 -2.44
N VAL A 69 -9.24 -2.89 -3.26
CA VAL A 69 -7.95 -3.61 -3.34
C VAL A 69 -6.82 -2.67 -2.92
N ASN A 70 -5.96 -3.13 -2.02
CA ASN A 70 -4.75 -2.44 -1.63
C ASN A 70 -3.54 -3.27 -2.07
N PHE A 71 -2.71 -2.72 -2.94
CA PHE A 71 -1.38 -3.22 -3.24
C PHE A 71 -0.40 -2.50 -2.29
N LEU A 72 0.29 -3.26 -1.46
CA LEU A 72 1.28 -2.74 -0.52
C LEU A 72 2.64 -3.27 -0.96
N THR A 73 3.52 -2.43 -1.50
CA THR A 73 4.90 -2.87 -1.70
C THR A 73 5.50 -3.20 -0.35
N LEU A 74 6.26 -4.30 -0.28
CA LEU A 74 6.81 -4.78 0.98
C LEU A 74 7.71 -3.71 1.60
N ASN A 75 7.46 -3.39 2.86
CA ASN A 75 8.32 -2.55 3.67
C ASN A 75 9.41 -3.40 4.32
N TYR A 76 10.66 -3.00 4.14
CA TYR A 76 11.84 -3.67 4.68
C TYR A 76 12.25 -3.02 6.03
N TRP A 77 11.36 -3.05 7.02
CA TRP A 77 11.73 -2.63 8.38
C TRP A 77 12.81 -3.56 8.94
N ASP A 78 13.58 -3.09 9.91
CA ASP A 78 14.77 -3.76 10.43
C ASP A 78 14.57 -5.25 10.76
N ASP A 79 13.37 -5.66 11.13
CA ASP A 79 13.03 -7.04 11.45
C ASP A 79 12.73 -7.92 10.23
N ASN A 80 12.57 -7.34 9.04
CA ASN A 80 12.19 -8.04 7.81
C ASN A 80 13.39 -8.45 6.94
N LYS A 81 14.59 -8.59 7.51
CA LYS A 81 15.81 -9.01 6.79
C LYS A 81 15.75 -10.39 6.14
N THR A 82 14.71 -11.17 6.45
CA THR A 82 14.49 -12.52 5.90
C THR A 82 13.84 -12.50 4.51
N PHE A 83 13.34 -11.38 4.05
CA PHE A 83 12.71 -11.28 2.73
C PHE A 83 13.73 -10.93 1.66
N GLU A 84 13.65 -11.65 0.53
CA GLU A 84 14.47 -11.34 -0.63
C GLU A 84 14.18 -9.91 -1.12
N PRO A 85 15.21 -9.08 -1.34
CA PRO A 85 15.03 -7.75 -1.91
C PRO A 85 14.41 -7.85 -3.31
N ILE A 86 13.67 -6.82 -3.69
CA ILE A 86 13.07 -6.73 -5.03
C ILE A 86 14.20 -6.52 -6.03
N ASP A 87 14.30 -7.41 -7.01
CA ASP A 87 15.32 -7.38 -8.07
C ASP A 87 15.09 -6.23 -9.08
N ASP A 88 13.82 -5.95 -9.40
CA ASP A 88 13.43 -4.93 -10.36
C ASP A 88 12.14 -4.22 -9.91
N TYR A 89 12.33 -3.09 -9.24
CA TYR A 89 11.21 -2.30 -8.72
C TYR A 89 10.34 -1.69 -9.84
N SER A 90 10.93 -1.34 -10.98
CA SER A 90 10.19 -0.84 -12.14
C SER A 90 9.26 -1.91 -12.69
N LYS A 91 9.76 -3.14 -12.83
CA LYS A 91 8.98 -4.28 -13.29
C LYS A 91 7.87 -4.65 -12.31
N LEU A 92 8.13 -4.57 -11.00
CA LEU A 92 7.12 -4.75 -9.98
C LEU A 92 5.98 -3.75 -10.16
N THR A 93 6.29 -2.46 -10.27
CA THR A 93 5.27 -1.41 -10.43
C THR A 93 4.54 -1.49 -11.77
N ASP A 94 5.21 -1.91 -12.83
CA ASP A 94 4.57 -2.15 -14.13
C ASP A 94 3.57 -3.31 -14.06
N ASN A 95 3.85 -4.37 -13.31
CA ASN A 95 2.88 -5.44 -13.07
C ASN A 95 1.71 -4.98 -12.19
N ILE A 96 1.94 -4.09 -11.22
CA ILE A 96 0.83 -3.45 -10.47
C ILE A 96 -0.05 -2.64 -11.43
N LYS A 97 0.51 -1.80 -12.31
CA LYS A 97 -0.24 -1.02 -13.30
C LYS A 97 -1.07 -1.92 -14.22
N LYS A 98 -0.47 -2.97 -14.78
CA LYS A 98 -1.20 -3.97 -15.60
C LYS A 98 -2.35 -4.61 -14.84
N CYS A 99 -2.12 -4.98 -13.58
CA CYS A 99 -3.19 -5.54 -12.75
C CYS A 99 -4.31 -4.51 -12.52
N ILE A 100 -3.98 -3.25 -12.25
CA ILE A 100 -4.96 -2.16 -12.10
C ILE A 100 -5.82 -2.04 -13.36
N ASP A 101 -5.23 -2.01 -14.55
CA ASP A 101 -5.97 -1.90 -15.82
C ASP A 101 -6.95 -3.05 -16.01
N LEU A 102 -6.59 -4.24 -15.54
CA LEU A 102 -7.43 -5.43 -15.64
C LEU A 102 -8.61 -5.45 -14.66
N ILE A 103 -8.48 -4.78 -13.50
CA ILE A 103 -9.47 -4.86 -12.41
C ILE A 103 -10.26 -3.56 -12.17
N ILE A 104 -9.94 -2.49 -12.89
CA ILE A 104 -10.49 -1.14 -12.62
C ILE A 104 -12.03 -1.10 -12.64
N ASN A 105 -12.69 -1.98 -13.40
CA ASN A 105 -14.14 -2.06 -13.50
C ASN A 105 -14.75 -3.07 -12.48
N ASP A 106 -13.92 -3.82 -11.76
CA ASP A 106 -14.37 -4.89 -10.86
C ASP A 106 -14.22 -4.52 -9.38
N THR A 107 -13.67 -3.35 -9.07
CA THR A 107 -13.51 -2.86 -7.71
C THR A 107 -13.75 -1.36 -7.65
N LYS A 108 -14.36 -0.88 -6.56
CA LYS A 108 -14.65 0.54 -6.40
C LYS A 108 -13.42 1.38 -6.08
N TYR A 109 -12.50 0.85 -5.28
CA TYR A 109 -11.31 1.57 -4.83
C TYR A 109 -10.05 0.72 -5.01
N ILE A 110 -8.99 1.36 -5.49
CA ILE A 110 -7.66 0.77 -5.61
C ILE A 110 -6.67 1.70 -4.92
N ASN A 111 -5.81 1.14 -4.05
CA ASN A 111 -4.72 1.84 -3.41
C ASN A 111 -3.40 1.13 -3.70
N VAL A 112 -2.36 1.91 -3.99
CA VAL A 112 -0.96 1.45 -4.07
C VAL A 112 -0.19 2.17 -2.97
N ARG A 113 0.33 1.42 -2.01
CA ARG A 113 0.99 1.96 -0.81
C ARG A 113 2.49 1.70 -0.84
N TYR A 114 3.22 2.56 -0.15
CA TYR A 114 4.67 2.49 0.03
C TYR A 114 5.46 2.59 -1.28
N THR A 115 4.84 3.12 -2.33
CA THR A 115 5.41 3.23 -3.67
C THR A 115 5.63 4.70 -4.02
N PRO A 116 6.84 5.10 -4.45
CA PRO A 116 7.10 6.47 -4.91
C PRO A 116 6.27 6.82 -6.15
N TYR A 117 5.81 8.07 -6.24
CA TYR A 117 5.01 8.54 -7.36
C TYR A 117 5.69 8.39 -8.73
N CYS A 118 7.02 8.52 -8.79
CA CYS A 118 7.77 8.41 -10.05
C CYS A 118 7.68 7.03 -10.70
N PHE A 119 7.41 5.97 -9.92
CA PHE A 119 7.16 4.62 -10.45
C PHE A 119 5.71 4.40 -10.89
N MET A 120 4.81 5.31 -10.50
CA MET A 120 3.37 5.20 -10.79
C MET A 120 2.89 6.26 -11.80
N LYS A 121 3.75 6.67 -12.72
CA LYS A 121 3.41 7.64 -13.77
C LYS A 121 2.19 7.18 -14.58
N GLY A 122 1.18 8.07 -14.69
CA GLY A 122 -0.13 7.79 -15.28
C GLY A 122 -1.12 7.10 -14.33
N TYR A 123 -0.66 6.66 -13.15
CA TYR A 123 -1.44 5.95 -12.13
C TYR A 123 -1.38 6.67 -10.77
N GLU A 124 -1.03 7.95 -10.76
CA GLU A 124 -0.81 8.73 -9.53
C GLU A 124 -2.03 8.78 -8.62
N LYS A 125 -3.22 8.70 -9.18
CA LYS A 125 -4.48 8.69 -8.43
C LYS A 125 -4.65 7.46 -7.52
N TYR A 126 -3.91 6.39 -7.78
CA TYR A 126 -3.94 5.18 -6.96
C TYR A 126 -2.89 5.19 -5.85
N VAL A 127 -1.89 6.08 -5.93
CA VAL A 127 -0.86 6.17 -4.89
C VAL A 127 -1.47 6.69 -3.60
N CYS A 128 -1.27 5.92 -2.52
CA CYS A 128 -1.82 6.18 -1.20
C CYS A 128 -0.77 5.91 -0.14
N ASN A 129 0.19 6.82 -0.02
CA ASN A 129 1.28 6.75 0.94
C ASN A 129 0.89 7.35 2.30
N GLN A 130 1.84 7.62 3.18
CA GLN A 130 1.60 8.03 4.56
C GLN A 130 0.67 9.25 4.68
N TYR A 131 0.89 10.30 3.86
CA TYR A 131 0.06 11.51 3.91
C TYR A 131 -1.30 11.37 3.25
N GLN A 132 -1.46 10.46 2.30
CA GLN A 132 -2.74 10.22 1.65
C GLN A 132 -3.64 9.28 2.46
N HIS A 133 -3.07 8.52 3.38
CA HIS A 133 -3.81 7.61 4.25
C HIS A 133 -3.21 7.61 5.65
N ILE A 134 -3.81 8.40 6.52
CA ILE A 134 -3.42 8.49 7.91
C ILE A 134 -3.98 7.27 8.65
N TYR A 135 -3.13 6.55 9.36
CA TYR A 135 -3.56 5.45 10.22
C TYR A 135 -4.36 5.94 11.41
N ASP A 136 -5.30 5.13 11.88
CA ASP A 136 -5.95 5.38 13.17
C ASP A 136 -4.91 5.25 14.30
N VAL A 137 -4.96 6.14 15.26
CA VAL A 137 -4.03 6.15 16.41
C VAL A 137 -4.09 4.87 17.24
N TYR A 138 -5.20 4.16 17.21
CA TYR A 138 -5.37 2.89 17.92
C TYR A 138 -4.69 1.70 17.22
N ASP A 139 -4.33 1.86 15.93
CA ASP A 139 -3.60 0.84 15.15
C ASP A 139 -2.09 0.97 15.35
N TRP A 140 -1.61 1.94 16.14
CA TRP A 140 -0.19 2.18 16.30
C TRP A 140 0.42 1.27 17.35
N ASN A 141 1.61 0.75 17.05
CA ASN A 141 2.42 0.09 18.05
C ASN A 141 3.11 1.15 18.94
N LYS A 142 2.70 1.23 20.20
CA LYS A 142 3.18 2.22 21.16
C LYS A 142 4.70 2.14 21.41
N GLU A 143 5.30 0.96 21.22
CA GLU A 143 6.72 0.74 21.48
C GLU A 143 7.65 1.36 20.43
N ILE A 144 7.13 1.65 19.23
CA ILE A 144 7.94 2.15 18.10
C ILE A 144 7.96 3.67 18.03
N TYR A 145 7.02 4.36 18.69
CA TYR A 145 6.85 5.80 18.52
C TYR A 145 6.99 6.53 19.86
N ASP A 146 7.85 7.56 19.88
CA ASP A 146 8.02 8.51 21.01
C ASP A 146 6.77 9.36 21.27
N TYR A 147 5.64 9.01 20.67
CA TYR A 147 4.37 9.65 20.95
C TYR A 147 3.69 8.93 22.10
N ASP A 148 3.46 9.66 23.20
CA ASP A 148 2.73 9.15 24.36
C ASP A 148 1.23 8.99 24.03
N ILE A 149 0.93 7.97 23.22
CA ILE A 149 -0.45 7.63 22.87
C ILE A 149 -1.02 6.73 23.95
N ASP A 150 -1.89 7.30 24.71
CA ASP A 150 -2.66 6.57 25.70
C ASP A 150 -3.86 5.89 25.03
N VAL A 151 -3.73 4.58 24.77
CA VAL A 151 -4.78 3.78 24.12
C VAL A 151 -6.07 3.69 24.95
N THR A 152 -6.03 4.09 26.23
CA THR A 152 -7.21 4.15 27.10
C THR A 152 -8.00 5.44 26.92
N LYS A 153 -7.41 6.47 26.35
CA LYS A 153 -8.07 7.74 26.08
C LYS A 153 -8.88 7.72 24.80
N THR A 154 -9.99 8.43 24.81
CA THR A 154 -10.77 8.71 23.60
C THR A 154 -10.26 9.99 22.96
N TYR A 155 -9.77 9.91 21.73
CA TYR A 155 -9.33 11.05 20.93
C TYR A 155 -10.47 11.59 20.07
N THR A 156 -10.60 12.91 20.00
CA THR A 156 -11.49 13.56 19.04
C THR A 156 -11.00 13.32 17.61
N HIS A 157 -11.87 13.50 16.63
CA HIS A 157 -11.51 13.35 15.21
C HIS A 157 -10.33 14.24 14.82
N ASN A 158 -10.30 15.50 15.24
CA ASN A 158 -9.19 16.42 14.94
C ASN A 158 -7.87 15.96 15.58
N GLN A 159 -7.89 15.52 16.84
CA GLN A 159 -6.69 14.99 17.51
C GLN A 159 -6.14 13.77 16.79
N LYS A 160 -6.99 12.85 16.33
CA LYS A 160 -6.57 11.69 15.54
C LYS A 160 -5.89 12.11 14.23
N ILE A 161 -6.43 13.11 13.54
CA ILE A 161 -5.83 13.66 12.31
C ILE A 161 -4.45 14.26 12.60
N GLU A 162 -4.31 15.08 13.62
CA GLU A 162 -3.04 15.73 14.00
C GLU A 162 -1.97 14.69 14.35
N LEU A 163 -2.32 13.71 15.19
CA LEU A 163 -1.44 12.61 15.56
C LEU A 163 -1.05 11.78 14.33
N GLY A 164 -2.00 11.49 13.44
CA GLY A 164 -1.75 10.77 12.21
C GLY A 164 -0.77 11.48 11.28
N TYR A 165 -0.88 12.81 11.14
CA TYR A 165 0.10 13.60 10.39
C TYR A 165 1.46 13.68 11.09
N ALA A 166 1.50 13.73 12.41
CA ALA A 166 2.74 13.68 13.16
C ALA A 166 3.48 12.35 12.90
N LYS A 167 2.77 11.23 13.00
CA LYS A 167 3.29 9.91 12.66
C LYS A 167 3.79 9.84 11.20
N ALA A 168 2.98 10.29 10.25
CA ALA A 168 3.37 10.28 8.85
C ALA A 168 4.64 11.11 8.58
N ARG A 169 4.83 12.23 9.29
CA ARG A 169 6.08 13.01 9.23
C ARG A 169 7.25 12.24 9.81
N HIS A 170 7.06 11.59 10.95
CA HIS A 170 8.09 10.77 11.58
C HIS A 170 8.53 9.65 10.63
N ASP A 171 7.61 8.81 10.16
CA ASP A 171 7.90 7.68 9.27
C ASP A 171 8.66 8.14 8.00
N ARG A 172 8.27 9.29 7.43
CA ARG A 172 8.96 9.85 6.26
C ARG A 172 10.42 10.25 6.51
N LEU A 173 10.75 10.61 7.74
CA LEU A 173 12.10 11.01 8.13
C LEU A 173 12.94 9.82 8.59
N THR A 174 12.31 8.83 9.23
CA THR A 174 12.99 7.65 9.79
C THR A 174 13.16 6.54 8.77
N ASP A 175 12.12 6.25 7.97
CA ASP A 175 12.05 5.02 7.17
C ASP A 175 12.29 5.26 5.68
N TYR A 176 12.14 6.52 5.23
CA TYR A 176 12.25 6.88 3.81
C TYR A 176 13.39 7.85 3.54
N LYS A 177 13.91 7.82 2.32
CA LYS A 177 14.94 8.74 1.81
C LYS A 177 14.51 9.35 0.48
N LYS A 178 15.05 10.54 0.20
CA LYS A 178 14.92 11.23 -1.09
C LYS A 178 16.32 11.55 -1.61
N SER A 179 16.57 11.25 -2.88
CA SER A 179 17.81 11.68 -3.54
C SER A 179 17.82 13.19 -3.75
N LEU A 180 19.02 13.75 -4.04
CA LEU A 180 19.15 15.16 -4.38
C LEU A 180 18.29 15.57 -5.60
N GLU A 181 18.11 14.66 -6.54
CA GLU A 181 17.28 14.89 -7.72
C GLU A 181 15.79 15.05 -7.39
N CYS A 182 15.31 14.43 -6.32
CA CYS A 182 13.94 14.59 -5.85
C CYS A 182 13.59 16.04 -5.52
N PHE A 183 14.59 16.90 -5.20
CA PHE A 183 14.35 18.34 -4.99
C PHE A 183 13.79 19.05 -6.23
N LYS A 184 13.99 18.51 -7.43
CA LYS A 184 13.42 19.05 -8.68
C LYS A 184 12.06 18.44 -9.01
N CYS A 185 11.65 17.37 -8.33
CA CYS A 185 10.45 16.59 -8.60
C CYS A 185 9.17 17.34 -8.20
N LYS A 186 8.17 17.35 -9.07
CA LYS A 186 6.85 17.95 -8.78
C LYS A 186 6.15 17.31 -7.58
N TYR A 187 6.44 16.04 -7.27
CA TYR A 187 5.85 15.29 -6.16
C TYR A 187 6.57 15.46 -4.82
N PHE A 188 7.62 16.29 -4.74
CA PHE A 188 8.52 16.36 -3.59
C PHE A 188 7.80 16.44 -2.23
N TYR A 189 6.72 17.22 -2.14
CA TYR A 189 6.00 17.42 -0.89
C TYR A 189 4.98 16.32 -0.55
N ILE A 190 4.44 15.64 -1.54
CA ILE A 190 3.39 14.62 -1.38
C ILE A 190 3.90 13.18 -1.44
N CYS A 191 5.13 12.97 -1.91
CA CYS A 191 5.78 11.67 -2.00
C CYS A 191 6.57 11.38 -0.73
N ASP A 192 6.51 10.15 -0.21
CA ASP A 192 7.32 9.75 0.93
C ASP A 192 8.80 9.57 0.54
N GLY A 193 9.07 9.19 -0.69
CA GLY A 193 10.40 8.81 -1.17
C GLY A 193 10.50 7.30 -1.34
N ILE A 194 11.71 6.76 -1.27
CA ILE A 194 12.00 5.33 -1.25
C ILE A 194 12.38 4.90 0.17
N GLU A 195 12.11 3.66 0.53
CA GLU A 195 12.59 3.13 1.80
C GLU A 195 14.11 3.19 1.90
N LYS A 196 14.64 3.49 3.08
CA LYS A 196 16.07 3.66 3.30
C LYS A 196 16.89 2.41 2.98
N GLN A 197 16.30 1.23 3.19
CA GLN A 197 16.91 -0.07 2.94
C GLN A 197 17.01 -0.43 1.45
N LEU A 198 16.22 0.22 0.60
CA LEU A 198 16.26 -0.02 -0.84
C LEU A 198 17.36 0.83 -1.48
N ASP A 199 18.21 0.18 -2.25
CA ASP A 199 19.18 0.84 -3.13
C ASP A 199 18.68 0.77 -4.56
N MET A 200 18.01 1.85 -4.98
CA MET A 200 17.38 1.91 -6.29
C MET A 200 17.37 3.33 -6.84
N ASP A 201 17.44 3.43 -8.16
CA ASP A 201 17.32 4.70 -8.85
C ASP A 201 15.89 5.24 -8.74
N VAL A 202 15.78 6.57 -8.71
CA VAL A 202 14.51 7.27 -8.78
C VAL A 202 14.41 8.06 -10.08
N TYR A 203 13.18 8.28 -10.54
CA TYR A 203 12.90 8.97 -11.81
C TYR A 203 12.10 10.25 -11.55
N PRO A 204 12.72 11.30 -10.99
CA PRO A 204 12.03 12.52 -10.61
C PRO A 204 11.35 13.17 -11.81
N GLU A 205 10.09 13.54 -11.65
CA GLU A 205 9.35 14.26 -12.68
C GLU A 205 9.43 15.77 -12.41
N PRO A 206 10.15 16.57 -13.25
CA PRO A 206 10.26 18.01 -13.06
C PRO A 206 8.93 18.72 -13.22
N GLY A 207 8.73 19.81 -12.48
CA GLY A 207 7.53 20.63 -12.63
C GLY A 207 7.19 21.45 -11.40
N LYS A 208 6.06 22.17 -11.48
CA LYS A 208 5.53 22.96 -10.37
C LYS A 208 5.22 22.03 -9.19
N LYS A 209 5.73 22.35 -8.03
CA LYS A 209 5.58 21.56 -6.81
C LYS A 209 4.11 21.43 -6.41
N ILE A 210 3.65 20.19 -6.26
CA ILE A 210 2.33 19.86 -5.70
C ILE A 210 2.46 19.82 -4.18
N ARG A 211 1.63 20.60 -3.47
CA ARG A 211 1.62 20.67 -2.00
C ARG A 211 0.38 20.06 -1.37
N ASP A 212 -0.73 19.99 -2.13
CA ASP A 212 -1.96 19.36 -1.69
C ASP A 212 -1.78 17.84 -1.68
N VAL A 213 -1.74 17.23 -0.52
CA VAL A 213 -1.53 15.79 -0.33
C VAL A 213 -2.60 14.94 -1.02
N ASN A 214 -3.79 15.49 -1.21
CA ASN A 214 -4.91 14.83 -1.86
C ASN A 214 -5.09 15.25 -3.33
N TYR A 215 -4.11 15.92 -3.95
CA TYR A 215 -4.19 16.45 -5.30
C TYR A 215 -4.79 15.48 -6.32
N TYR A 216 -4.34 14.22 -6.30
CA TYR A 216 -4.82 13.17 -7.20
C TYR A 216 -6.02 12.38 -6.65
N ARG A 217 -6.43 12.63 -5.40
CA ARG A 217 -7.41 11.80 -4.67
C ARG A 217 -8.60 12.58 -4.12
N LYS A 218 -8.84 13.79 -4.63
CA LYS A 218 -9.92 14.68 -4.16
C LYS A 218 -11.31 14.04 -4.17
N ASP A 219 -11.55 13.12 -5.10
CA ASP A 219 -12.83 12.45 -5.28
C ASP A 219 -12.84 10.99 -4.79
N PHE A 220 -11.73 10.53 -4.18
CA PHE A 220 -11.58 9.12 -3.84
C PHE A 220 -12.46 8.68 -2.68
N TYR A 221 -12.81 9.59 -1.78
CA TYR A 221 -13.61 9.31 -0.58
C TYR A 221 -14.97 10.03 -0.56
N LYS A 222 -15.44 10.51 -1.71
CA LYS A 222 -16.77 11.10 -1.84
C LYS A 222 -17.87 10.05 -1.94
#